data_1f14634c8595a32e8addf15396b1178b
#
_entry.id   1f14634c8595a32e8addf15396b1178b
#
_cell.length_a   1.000
_cell.length_b   1.000
_cell.length_c   1.000
_cell.angle_alpha   90.00
_cell.angle_beta   90.00
_cell.angle_gamma   90.00
#
_symmetry.space_group_name_H-M   'P 1'
#
loop_
_entity.id
_entity.type
_entity.pdbx_description
1 polymer ?
#
loop_
_entity_poly.entity_id
_entity_poly.type
_entity_poly.pdbx_seq_one_letter_code
_entity_poly.pdbx_strand_id
1 'polypeptide(L)' 'MVKGKLERKYKLIHNGRELSQGLLSEAGKYDVMQILVQRFDEGREGAIDPDEVEIIDMSLKENQ' A
#
# COMPACT_ATOMS: atom_id res chain seq x y z
N MET A 1 -6.12 17.29 21.87
CA MET A 1 -5.81 16.82 21.65
C MET A 1 -5.80 16.07 21.12
N VAL A 2 -5.82 15.84 20.75
CA VAL A 2 -5.82 15.04 20.40
C VAL A 2 -5.08 14.64 20.02
N LYS A 3 -4.68 14.51 20.07
CA LYS A 3 -3.96 14.12 19.83
C LYS A 3 -3.93 13.08 19.60
N GLY A 4 -3.72 12.81 19.57
CA GLY A 4 -3.52 11.54 19.46
C GLY A 4 -3.99 10.84 18.28
N LYS A 5 -3.97 11.42 17.20
CA LYS A 5 -4.35 10.80 16.04
C LYS A 5 -3.29 9.89 15.58
N LEU A 6 -3.54 8.64 15.49
CA LEU A 6 -2.59 7.67 15.02
C LEU A 6 -2.49 7.76 13.52
N GLU A 7 -1.28 7.98 13.00
CA GLU A 7 -1.09 8.03 11.60
C GLU A 7 -0.71 6.67 11.11
N ARG A 8 -1.48 6.05 10.30
CA ARG A 8 -1.19 4.74 9.79
C ARG A 8 -0.30 4.79 8.57
N LYS A 9 0.67 3.90 8.56
CA LYS A 9 1.62 3.83 7.46
C LYS A 9 1.66 2.42 6.93
N TYR A 10 1.84 2.29 5.63
CA TYR A 10 1.78 0.99 4.98
C TYR A 10 2.90 0.77 3.99
N LYS A 11 3.20 -0.48 3.73
CA LYS A 11 4.10 -0.86 2.66
C LYS A 11 3.35 -1.82 1.76
N LEU A 12 3.60 -1.74 0.48
CA LEU A 12 3.01 -2.65 -0.47
C LEU A 12 4.11 -3.49 -1.09
N ILE A 13 4.00 -4.80 -0.96
CA ILE A 13 5.03 -5.72 -1.41
C ILE A 13 4.44 -6.68 -2.44
N HIS A 14 5.17 -6.90 -3.51
CA HIS A 14 4.77 -7.86 -4.52
C HIS A 14 5.99 -8.71 -4.88
N ASN A 15 5.88 -10.01 -4.65
CA ASN A 15 6.97 -10.93 -4.91
C ASN A 15 8.24 -10.50 -4.20
N GLY A 16 8.11 -10.07 -2.97
CA GLY A 16 9.26 -9.66 -2.18
C GLY A 16 9.83 -8.30 -2.53
N ARG A 17 9.21 -7.61 -3.48
CA ARG A 17 9.71 -6.32 -3.91
C ARG A 17 8.77 -5.21 -3.45
N GLU A 18 9.33 -4.18 -2.87
CA GLU A 18 8.52 -3.07 -2.40
C GLU A 18 8.06 -2.23 -3.57
N LEU A 19 6.76 -2.00 -3.66
CA LEU A 19 6.20 -1.25 -4.79
C LEU A 19 6.24 0.25 -4.57
N SER A 20 6.32 0.69 -3.32
CA SER A 20 6.35 2.10 -3.05
C SER A 20 7.71 2.47 -2.53
N GLN A 21 8.08 3.73 -2.67
CA GLN A 21 9.33 4.17 -2.13
C GLN A 21 9.05 4.73 -0.76
N GLY A 22 9.14 3.93 0.23
CA GLY A 22 8.88 4.37 1.58
C GLY A 22 7.48 4.04 2.00
N LEU A 23 7.06 4.61 3.10
CA LEU A 23 5.76 4.30 3.67
C LEU A 23 4.67 5.14 3.04
N LEU A 24 3.50 4.55 2.91
CA LEU A 24 2.36 5.22 2.33
C LEU A 24 1.33 5.51 3.41
N SER A 25 0.67 6.64 3.31
CA SER A 25 -0.45 6.95 4.18
C SER A 25 -1.65 6.12 3.76
N GLU A 26 -2.72 6.20 4.52
CA GLU A 26 -3.94 5.49 4.18
C GLU A 26 -4.43 5.90 2.79
N ALA A 27 -4.45 7.19 2.52
CA ALA A 27 -4.88 7.68 1.21
C ALA A 27 -3.91 7.27 0.12
N GLY A 28 -2.62 7.34 0.40
CA GLY A 28 -1.62 6.95 -0.59
C GLY A 28 -1.71 5.48 -0.94
N LYS A 29 -1.96 4.64 0.07
CA LYS A 29 -2.13 3.21 -0.15
C LYS A 29 -3.32 2.98 -1.08
N TYR A 30 -4.42 3.66 -0.80
CA TYR A 30 -5.63 3.50 -1.60
C TYR A 30 -5.38 3.92 -3.04
N ASP A 31 -4.69 5.05 -3.23
CA ASP A 31 -4.42 5.55 -4.57
C ASP A 31 -3.56 4.58 -5.37
N VAL A 32 -2.53 4.02 -4.75
CA VAL A 32 -1.66 3.09 -5.45
C VAL A 32 -2.45 1.83 -5.81
N MET A 33 -3.26 1.32 -4.90
CA MET A 33 -4.04 0.13 -5.19
C MET A 33 -5.04 0.37 -6.31
N GLN A 34 -5.63 1.56 -6.37
CA GLN A 34 -6.56 1.88 -7.44
C GLN A 34 -5.87 1.85 -8.80
N ILE A 35 -4.66 2.36 -8.86
CA ILE A 35 -3.91 2.35 -10.11
C ILE A 35 -3.59 0.91 -10.51
N LEU A 36 -3.21 0.07 -9.55
CA LEU A 36 -2.88 -1.31 -9.85
C LEU A 36 -4.12 -2.06 -10.36
N VAL A 37 -5.25 -1.85 -9.73
CA VAL A 37 -6.48 -2.49 -10.14
C VAL A 37 -6.86 -2.06 -11.55
N GLN A 38 -6.75 -0.77 -11.83
CA GLN A 38 -7.12 -0.27 -13.12
C GLN A 38 -6.24 -0.85 -14.23
N ARG A 39 -4.94 -0.91 -14.01
CA ARG A 39 -4.04 -1.45 -15.01
C ARG A 39 -4.29 -2.93 -15.25
N PHE A 40 -4.59 -3.64 -14.18
CA PHE A 40 -4.85 -5.07 -14.29
C PHE A 40 -6.16 -5.31 -15.05
N ASP A 41 -7.19 -4.52 -14.76
CA ASP A 41 -8.46 -4.65 -15.44
C ASP A 41 -8.34 -4.30 -16.92
N GLU A 42 -7.45 -3.39 -17.25
CA GLU A 42 -7.27 -3.00 -18.64
C GLU A 42 -6.43 -4.01 -19.41
N GLY A 43 -5.93 -5.02 -18.74
CA GLY A 43 -5.12 -6.02 -19.40
C GLY A 43 -3.77 -5.54 -19.85
N ARG A 44 -3.21 -4.56 -19.16
CA ARG A 44 -1.93 -4.02 -19.52
C ARG A 44 -0.86 -5.04 -19.34
N GLU A 45 0.07 -5.08 -20.30
CA GLU A 45 1.14 -6.02 -20.23
C GLU A 45 2.02 -5.69 -19.04
N GLY A 46 2.36 -6.67 -18.25
CA GLY A 46 3.17 -6.45 -17.07
C GLY A 46 2.41 -5.96 -15.88
N ALA A 47 1.08 -5.92 -15.96
CA ALA A 47 0.29 -5.45 -14.84
C ALA A 47 0.42 -6.40 -13.66
N ILE A 48 0.38 -5.85 -12.46
CA ILE A 48 0.48 -6.64 -11.25
C ILE A 48 -0.91 -6.97 -10.78
N ASP A 49 -1.13 -8.25 -10.45
CA ASP A 49 -2.41 -8.69 -9.93
C ASP A 49 -2.58 -8.11 -8.53
N PRO A 50 -3.57 -7.28 -8.31
CA PRO A 50 -3.74 -6.65 -6.99
C PRO A 50 -3.95 -7.65 -5.87
N ASP A 51 -4.48 -8.83 -6.19
CA ASP A 51 -4.69 -9.84 -5.17
C ASP A 51 -3.37 -10.43 -4.69
N GLU A 52 -2.31 -10.22 -5.42
CA GLU A 52 -1.01 -10.73 -5.04
C GLU A 52 -0.16 -9.71 -4.30
N VAL A 53 -0.70 -8.54 -4.06
CA VAL A 53 0.02 -7.50 -3.36
C VAL A 53 -0.19 -7.67 -1.86
N GLU A 54 0.90 -7.68 -1.12
CA GLU A 54 0.83 -7.81 0.32
C GLU A 54 0.86 -6.42 0.93
N ILE A 55 -0.08 -6.11 1.77
CA ILE A 55 -0.16 -4.80 2.43
C ILE A 55 0.27 -4.97 3.87
N ILE A 56 1.33 -4.30 4.24
CA ILE A 56 1.86 -4.41 5.59
C ILE A 56 1.60 -3.12 6.34
N ASP A 57 0.91 -3.25 7.46
CA ASP A 57 0.60 -2.10 8.31
C ASP A 57 1.78 -1.87 9.25
N MET A 58 2.50 -0.81 9.01
CA MET A 58 3.69 -0.50 9.78
C MET A 58 3.40 0.34 10.99
N SER A 59 2.18 0.83 11.12
CA SER A 59 1.86 1.72 12.22
C SER A 59 1.86 1.02 13.56
N LEU A 60 1.60 -0.27 13.56
CA LEU A 60 1.56 -0.98 14.80
C LEU A 60 2.88 -1.02 15.54
N LYS A 61 3.96 -0.83 14.83
CA LYS A 61 5.21 -0.91 15.47
C LYS A 61 5.49 0.22 16.37
N GLU A 62 4.76 1.24 16.26
CA GLU A 62 5.00 2.32 17.05
C GLU A 62 4.49 2.25 18.40
N ASN A 63 3.75 1.35 18.69
CA ASN A 63 3.24 1.28 19.91
C ASN A 63 3.98 0.71 20.83
N GLN A 64 4.48 0.95 21.45
CA GLN A 64 5.17 0.26 22.28
C GLN A 64 5.53 0.86 23.17
#